data_33b6bb5f5e8e5ac5174964aa9c6a3fd4
#
_entry.id   33b6bb5f5e8e5ac5174964aa9c6a3fd4
#
_cell.length_a   1.000
_cell.length_b   1.000
_cell.length_c   1.000
_cell.angle_alpha   90.00
_cell.angle_beta   90.00
_cell.angle_gamma   90.00
#
_symmetry.space_group_name_H-M   'P 1'
#
loop_
_entity.id
_entity.type
_entity.pdbx_description
1 polymer ?
#
loop_
_entity_poly.entity_id
_entity_poly.type
_entity_poly.pdbx_seq_one_letter_code
_entity_poly.pdbx_strand_id
1 'polypeptide(L)'
;MKKRILAAVMCGMMVMAGCSGGGSGQSSTAAPEKSTAVTTTEAQAGGEVKETEAKPEEEKKYSFAFFTNTLNNTFHNAMVEVYTEKCKELGYDFVTYDSDYDAFMQISQLEDAASKGFDAIFLIPADSQSERQGVEAVYNAGIPIFNVDTPIADMDLMVTCIATDAYSAGKAMGEQMVTDYPDGGKIALLEHPENDSAVARINGFLDGLGDSASKFDIVARQNCGSALDQSLTITEDIIQANPDLAAIFCVNGTSGMGSVAALKEHGLDGKIGVYCIDASPDNKAAMVEGSIKGVAAQCPKVIAQTSFEKALEYLDGKEIEKEILIPSYAVTLEQAKETMNEWQ
;
A
#
# COMPACT_ATOMS: atom_id res chain seq x y z
N MET A 1 14.76 52.92 -4.46
CA MET A 1 14.90 53.37 -5.85
C MET A 1 14.23 52.34 -6.76
N LYS A 2 13.24 52.79 -7.49
CA LYS A 2 12.40 52.01 -8.43
C LYS A 2 13.19 51.65 -9.67
N LYS A 3 13.01 50.44 -10.24
CA LYS A 3 12.93 50.24 -11.70
C LYS A 3 12.06 49.03 -12.00
N ARG A 4 10.88 49.30 -12.50
CA ARG A 4 9.98 48.41 -13.23
C ARG A 4 10.50 48.33 -14.67
N ILE A 5 10.50 47.12 -15.26
CA ILE A 5 10.53 46.96 -16.73
C ILE A 5 9.35 46.07 -17.10
N LEU A 6 8.52 46.67 -17.92
CA LEU A 6 7.31 46.18 -18.59
C LEU A 6 7.69 45.96 -20.08
N ALA A 7 7.35 44.81 -20.65
CA ALA A 7 7.20 44.64 -22.12
C ALA A 7 6.42 43.35 -22.34
N ALA A 8 5.22 43.36 -22.70
CA ALA A 8 4.52 43.69 -23.95
C ALA A 8 4.30 42.44 -24.82
N VAL A 9 3.03 42.13 -24.89
CA VAL A 9 2.21 41.25 -25.71
C VAL A 9 2.57 41.34 -27.21
N MET A 10 2.58 40.19 -27.90
CA MET A 10 2.25 40.16 -29.32
C MET A 10 1.41 38.92 -29.67
N CYS A 11 0.19 39.27 -30.10
CA CYS A 11 -0.87 38.44 -30.64
C CYS A 11 -0.55 38.10 -32.10
N GLY A 12 -0.79 36.85 -32.52
CA GLY A 12 -0.69 36.45 -33.93
C GLY A 12 -1.78 35.44 -34.28
N MET A 13 -2.97 35.93 -34.64
CA MET A 13 -3.99 35.14 -35.36
C MET A 13 -3.54 34.87 -36.78
N MET A 14 -3.72 33.64 -37.26
CA MET A 14 -3.85 33.35 -38.68
C MET A 14 -4.97 32.31 -38.89
N VAL A 15 -6.06 32.83 -39.43
CA VAL A 15 -7.22 32.14 -40.03
C VAL A 15 -6.86 31.88 -41.49
N MET A 16 -7.05 30.67 -42.00
CA MET A 16 -7.36 30.43 -43.41
C MET A 16 -8.29 29.24 -43.57
N ALA A 17 -9.37 29.53 -44.24
CA ALA A 17 -10.46 28.68 -44.66
C ALA A 17 -10.17 28.01 -46.03
N GLY A 18 -10.94 26.97 -46.35
CA GLY A 18 -11.15 26.58 -47.75
C GLY A 18 -11.48 25.09 -47.93
N CYS A 19 -12.79 24.79 -47.98
CA CYS A 19 -13.58 24.21 -49.09
C CYS A 19 -13.26 22.78 -49.54
N SER A 20 -14.17 21.86 -49.39
CA SER A 20 -15.47 21.57 -50.09
C SER A 20 -15.33 20.49 -51.17
N GLY A 21 -16.24 19.51 -51.12
CA GLY A 21 -16.59 18.53 -52.16
C GLY A 21 -16.81 17.14 -51.55
N GLY A 22 -17.92 16.57 -51.40
CA GLY A 22 -19.14 16.49 -52.18
C GLY A 22 -19.17 15.15 -52.92
N GLY A 23 -20.06 14.21 -52.49
CA GLY A 23 -20.22 12.95 -53.20
C GLY A 23 -21.16 11.99 -52.50
N SER A 24 -22.44 12.12 -52.74
CA SER A 24 -23.57 11.28 -52.39
C SER A 24 -23.55 9.94 -53.14
N GLY A 25 -24.07 8.87 -52.49
CA GLY A 25 -24.39 7.63 -53.15
C GLY A 25 -25.22 6.69 -52.27
N GLN A 26 -26.51 6.70 -52.51
CA GLN A 26 -27.55 5.96 -51.81
C GLN A 26 -27.67 4.51 -52.30
N SER A 27 -28.31 3.67 -51.43
CA SER A 27 -29.29 2.59 -51.74
C SER A 27 -28.68 1.24 -52.16
N SER A 28 -29.15 0.07 -51.73
CA SER A 28 -30.49 -0.40 -51.34
C SER A 28 -30.40 -1.88 -50.88
N THR A 29 -31.19 -2.21 -49.88
CA THR A 29 -32.04 -3.42 -49.67
C THR A 29 -31.79 -4.68 -50.50
N ALA A 30 -31.69 -5.87 -49.87
CA ALA A 30 -32.69 -6.96 -49.96
C ALA A 30 -32.22 -8.22 -49.24
N ALA A 31 -33.05 -8.73 -48.35
CA ALA A 31 -33.09 -10.17 -48.00
C ALA A 31 -33.92 -10.93 -49.04
N PRO A 32 -33.74 -12.22 -49.20
CA PRO A 32 -34.87 -13.14 -48.96
C PRO A 32 -34.54 -14.46 -48.25
N GLU A 33 -35.42 -14.83 -47.32
CA GLU A 33 -36.35 -15.95 -47.23
C GLU A 33 -35.84 -17.40 -47.43
N LYS A 34 -36.19 -18.14 -46.39
CA LYS A 34 -36.51 -19.57 -46.17
C LYS A 34 -36.59 -20.50 -47.37
N SER A 35 -36.04 -21.71 -47.16
CA SER A 35 -36.69 -22.94 -47.60
C SER A 35 -36.34 -24.13 -46.69
N THR A 36 -37.40 -24.73 -46.19
CA THR A 36 -37.50 -25.98 -45.42
C THR A 36 -37.43 -27.18 -46.37
N ALA A 37 -36.70 -28.23 -46.01
CA ALA A 37 -37.04 -29.60 -46.47
C ALA A 37 -36.64 -30.62 -45.38
N VAL A 38 -37.66 -31.27 -44.87
CA VAL A 38 -37.60 -32.45 -44.02
C VAL A 38 -37.41 -33.68 -44.92
N THR A 39 -36.46 -34.55 -44.55
CA THR A 39 -36.58 -35.98 -44.98
C THR A 39 -36.02 -36.86 -43.87
N THR A 40 -36.89 -37.65 -43.29
CA THR A 40 -36.66 -38.75 -42.38
C THR A 40 -36.12 -39.96 -43.16
N THR A 41 -35.08 -40.63 -42.60
CA THR A 41 -34.94 -42.10 -42.75
C THR A 41 -34.16 -42.70 -41.60
N GLU A 42 -34.62 -43.86 -41.17
CA GLU A 42 -34.27 -44.59 -39.96
C GLU A 42 -32.89 -45.27 -39.95
N ALA A 43 -32.41 -45.43 -38.74
CA ALA A 43 -31.71 -46.54 -38.06
C ALA A 43 -30.59 -47.32 -38.78
N GLN A 44 -29.39 -47.34 -38.15
CA GLN A 44 -28.82 -48.59 -37.63
C GLN A 44 -27.71 -48.35 -36.66
N ALA A 45 -27.68 -49.18 -35.60
CA ALA A 45 -26.79 -49.17 -34.48
C ALA A 45 -25.36 -49.63 -34.87
N GLY A 46 -24.37 -49.03 -34.23
CA GLY A 46 -22.98 -49.47 -34.23
C GLY A 46 -22.19 -48.58 -33.28
N GLY A 47 -22.13 -49.00 -32.01
CA GLY A 47 -21.39 -48.21 -31.00
C GLY A 47 -19.90 -48.31 -31.18
N GLU A 48 -19.27 -47.20 -31.24
CA GLU A 48 -17.90 -47.01 -30.77
C GLU A 48 -17.92 -45.73 -29.91
N VAL A 49 -17.90 -45.96 -28.60
CA VAL A 49 -17.66 -44.90 -27.65
C VAL A 49 -16.20 -44.48 -27.83
N LYS A 50 -15.99 -43.45 -28.64
CA LYS A 50 -14.72 -42.71 -28.59
C LYS A 50 -14.73 -41.97 -27.28
N GLU A 51 -13.99 -42.50 -26.31
CA GLU A 51 -13.50 -41.79 -25.15
C GLU A 51 -12.78 -40.55 -25.69
N THR A 52 -13.42 -39.41 -25.55
CA THR A 52 -12.78 -38.11 -25.82
C THR A 52 -11.84 -37.89 -24.63
N GLU A 53 -10.55 -38.26 -24.80
CA GLU A 53 -9.52 -37.80 -23.91
C GLU A 53 -9.66 -36.28 -23.82
N ALA A 54 -10.04 -35.79 -22.65
CA ALA A 54 -10.01 -34.39 -22.33
C ALA A 54 -8.54 -33.95 -22.52
N LYS A 55 -8.32 -33.03 -23.47
CA LYS A 55 -7.06 -32.35 -23.65
C LYS A 55 -6.69 -31.78 -22.27
N PRO A 56 -5.45 -31.97 -21.74
CA PRO A 56 -5.06 -31.31 -20.52
C PRO A 56 -5.33 -29.80 -20.70
N GLU A 57 -6.11 -29.20 -19.81
CA GLU A 57 -6.16 -27.75 -19.72
C GLU A 57 -4.72 -27.28 -19.55
N GLU A 58 -4.23 -26.47 -20.49
CA GLU A 58 -2.96 -25.77 -20.32
C GLU A 58 -3.10 -24.95 -19.04
N GLU A 59 -2.30 -25.25 -18.02
CA GLU A 59 -2.26 -24.51 -16.78
C GLU A 59 -2.03 -23.04 -17.12
N LYS A 60 -3.00 -22.19 -16.77
CA LYS A 60 -2.97 -20.75 -17.09
C LYS A 60 -1.83 -20.12 -16.32
N LYS A 61 -0.84 -19.61 -17.05
CA LYS A 61 0.33 -18.96 -16.47
C LYS A 61 0.06 -17.46 -16.32
N TYR A 62 -0.01 -16.99 -15.08
CA TYR A 62 -0.19 -15.57 -14.77
C TYR A 62 1.14 -14.84 -14.59
N SER A 63 1.08 -13.52 -14.75
CA SER A 63 2.18 -12.58 -14.51
C SER A 63 1.73 -11.48 -13.56
N PHE A 64 2.48 -11.27 -12.47
CA PHE A 64 2.16 -10.30 -11.45
C PHE A 64 3.30 -9.30 -11.25
N ALA A 65 2.96 -8.09 -10.80
CA ALA A 65 3.94 -7.11 -10.37
C ALA A 65 3.55 -6.54 -9.00
N PHE A 66 4.57 -6.24 -8.19
CA PHE A 66 4.40 -5.52 -6.94
C PHE A 66 5.15 -4.19 -7.02
N PHE A 67 4.42 -3.09 -6.86
CA PHE A 67 4.94 -1.74 -6.77
C PHE A 67 4.97 -1.34 -5.32
N THR A 68 6.16 -1.10 -4.79
CA THR A 68 6.34 -0.67 -3.40
C THR A 68 6.96 0.71 -3.35
N ASN A 69 6.63 1.45 -2.30
CA ASN A 69 7.22 2.76 -2.07
C ASN A 69 8.70 2.69 -1.64
N THR A 70 9.14 1.60 -0.99
CA THR A 70 10.56 1.37 -0.69
C THR A 70 10.85 -0.09 -0.32
N LEU A 71 12.04 -0.58 -0.69
CA LEU A 71 12.61 -1.84 -0.19
C LEU A 71 13.58 -1.65 1.00
N ASN A 72 13.80 -0.42 1.44
CA ASN A 72 14.53 -0.13 2.68
C ASN A 72 13.68 -0.38 3.94
N ASN A 73 12.51 -1.03 3.77
CA ASN A 73 11.63 -1.42 4.85
C ASN A 73 11.44 -2.96 4.85
N THR A 74 11.80 -3.59 5.96
CA THR A 74 11.69 -5.05 6.13
C THR A 74 10.24 -5.55 6.06
N PHE A 75 9.25 -4.69 6.30
CA PHE A 75 7.83 -4.99 6.13
C PHE A 75 7.51 -5.32 4.65
N HIS A 76 7.95 -4.48 3.72
CA HIS A 76 7.74 -4.70 2.29
C HIS A 76 8.54 -5.89 1.78
N ASN A 77 9.75 -6.11 2.31
CA ASN A 77 10.55 -7.30 1.98
C ASN A 77 9.82 -8.60 2.37
N ALA A 78 9.13 -8.63 3.52
CA ALA A 78 8.33 -9.77 3.93
C ALA A 78 7.13 -10.03 2.99
N MET A 79 6.56 -8.98 2.39
CA MET A 79 5.52 -9.13 1.35
C MET A 79 6.11 -9.68 0.04
N VAL A 80 7.27 -9.16 -0.38
CA VAL A 80 8.00 -9.66 -1.57
C VAL A 80 8.32 -11.15 -1.45
N GLU A 81 8.73 -11.61 -0.26
CA GLU A 81 8.97 -13.03 0.01
C GLU A 81 7.71 -13.87 -0.31
N VAL A 82 6.56 -13.47 0.23
CA VAL A 82 5.29 -14.19 0.01
C VAL A 82 4.90 -14.23 -1.47
N TYR A 83 4.92 -13.08 -2.15
CA TYR A 83 4.58 -13.03 -3.57
C TYR A 83 5.53 -13.88 -4.42
N THR A 84 6.84 -13.79 -4.13
CA THR A 84 7.87 -14.59 -4.83
C THR A 84 7.66 -16.09 -4.64
N GLU A 85 7.41 -16.52 -3.40
CA GLU A 85 7.18 -17.93 -3.08
C GLU A 85 5.90 -18.45 -3.76
N LYS A 86 4.78 -17.71 -3.64
CA LYS A 86 3.50 -18.09 -4.24
C LYS A 86 3.56 -18.18 -5.76
N CYS A 87 4.17 -17.19 -6.43
CA CYS A 87 4.34 -17.23 -7.87
C CYS A 87 5.26 -18.38 -8.30
N LYS A 88 6.34 -18.63 -7.57
CA LYS A 88 7.23 -19.77 -7.84
C LYS A 88 6.54 -21.12 -7.68
N GLU A 89 5.74 -21.30 -6.62
CA GLU A 89 4.96 -22.52 -6.37
C GLU A 89 3.99 -22.84 -7.51
N LEU A 90 3.37 -21.81 -8.09
CA LEU A 90 2.36 -21.92 -9.14
C LEU A 90 2.91 -21.77 -10.56
N GLY A 91 4.22 -21.53 -10.71
CA GLY A 91 4.86 -21.36 -12.01
C GLY A 91 4.52 -20.03 -12.70
N TYR A 92 4.11 -19.00 -11.94
CA TYR A 92 3.77 -17.67 -12.41
C TYR A 92 4.97 -16.75 -12.46
N ASP A 93 4.90 -15.72 -13.31
CA ASP A 93 5.95 -14.69 -13.39
C ASP A 93 5.67 -13.58 -12.36
N PHE A 94 6.72 -13.10 -11.71
CA PHE A 94 6.63 -12.04 -10.70
C PHE A 94 7.80 -11.07 -10.81
N VAL A 95 7.50 -9.77 -10.64
CA VAL A 95 8.51 -8.70 -10.59
C VAL A 95 8.15 -7.67 -9.53
N THR A 96 9.16 -7.11 -8.86
CA THR A 96 9.01 -6.02 -7.89
C THR A 96 9.61 -4.74 -8.44
N TYR A 97 8.92 -3.61 -8.22
CA TYR A 97 9.35 -2.25 -8.51
C TYR A 97 9.47 -1.48 -7.21
N ASP A 98 10.61 -0.83 -7.01
CA ASP A 98 10.92 0.04 -5.89
C ASP A 98 10.98 1.49 -6.39
N SER A 99 10.25 2.39 -5.75
CA SER A 99 10.26 3.81 -6.07
C SER A 99 11.07 4.67 -5.09
N ASP A 100 11.60 4.08 -4.03
CA ASP A 100 12.39 4.76 -2.98
C ASP A 100 11.71 6.06 -2.47
N TYR A 101 10.39 5.98 -2.22
CA TYR A 101 9.51 7.09 -1.85
C TYR A 101 9.41 8.23 -2.89
N ASP A 102 9.83 8.00 -4.14
CA ASP A 102 9.65 8.95 -5.23
C ASP A 102 8.35 8.66 -6.01
N ALA A 103 7.32 9.47 -5.77
CA ALA A 103 6.01 9.34 -6.42
C ALA A 103 6.12 9.53 -7.95
N PHE A 104 7.02 10.40 -8.45
CA PHE A 104 7.21 10.56 -9.89
C PHE A 104 7.85 9.33 -10.52
N MET A 105 8.80 8.71 -9.80
CA MET A 105 9.37 7.43 -10.23
C MET A 105 8.29 6.35 -10.27
N GLN A 106 7.44 6.25 -9.22
CA GLN A 106 6.39 5.25 -9.18
C GLN A 106 5.34 5.45 -10.29
N ILE A 107 4.93 6.70 -10.56
CA ILE A 107 4.05 7.02 -11.70
C ILE A 107 4.67 6.52 -13.01
N SER A 108 5.95 6.80 -13.27
CA SER A 108 6.64 6.34 -14.49
C SER A 108 6.71 4.81 -14.56
N GLN A 109 6.94 4.14 -13.44
CA GLN A 109 6.94 2.67 -13.36
C GLN A 109 5.56 2.08 -13.66
N LEU A 110 4.47 2.71 -13.18
CA LEU A 110 3.09 2.30 -13.45
C LEU A 110 2.72 2.51 -14.94
N GLU A 111 3.12 3.64 -15.54
CA GLU A 111 2.94 3.91 -16.98
C GLU A 111 3.66 2.85 -17.85
N ASP A 112 4.88 2.47 -17.47
CA ASP A 112 5.64 1.39 -18.11
C ASP A 112 4.91 0.04 -17.96
N ALA A 113 4.37 -0.26 -16.78
CA ALA A 113 3.65 -1.49 -16.49
C ALA A 113 2.38 -1.64 -17.35
N ALA A 114 1.67 -0.54 -17.62
CA ALA A 114 0.52 -0.52 -18.52
C ALA A 114 0.84 -1.07 -19.91
N SER A 115 2.10 -0.92 -20.35
CA SER A 115 2.58 -1.42 -21.64
C SER A 115 3.07 -2.89 -21.61
N LYS A 116 3.34 -3.45 -20.42
CA LYS A 116 3.88 -4.80 -20.24
C LYS A 116 2.79 -5.88 -20.15
N GLY A 117 1.56 -5.50 -19.76
CA GLY A 117 0.40 -6.39 -19.79
C GLY A 117 0.43 -7.45 -18.69
N PHE A 118 0.66 -7.06 -17.43
CA PHE A 118 0.50 -7.94 -16.27
C PHE A 118 -0.97 -8.38 -16.10
N ASP A 119 -1.18 -9.59 -15.57
CA ASP A 119 -2.54 -10.07 -15.26
C ASP A 119 -3.13 -9.36 -14.04
N ALA A 120 -2.31 -8.97 -13.06
CA ALA A 120 -2.67 -8.07 -11.98
C ALA A 120 -1.42 -7.40 -11.38
N ILE A 121 -1.64 -6.26 -10.71
CA ILE A 121 -0.59 -5.61 -9.92
C ILE A 121 -1.02 -5.40 -8.47
N PHE A 122 -0.04 -5.44 -7.56
CA PHE A 122 -0.17 -5.05 -6.16
C PHE A 122 0.54 -3.70 -5.98
N LEU A 123 -0.10 -2.75 -5.29
CA LEU A 123 0.40 -1.38 -5.18
C LEU A 123 0.40 -0.89 -3.73
N ILE A 124 1.58 -0.53 -3.23
CA ILE A 124 1.76 0.37 -2.08
C ILE A 124 2.15 1.73 -2.66
N PRO A 125 1.34 2.78 -2.54
CA PRO A 125 1.67 4.09 -3.12
C PRO A 125 2.85 4.73 -2.40
N ALA A 126 3.72 5.43 -3.15
CA ALA A 126 4.77 6.28 -2.59
C ALA A 126 4.16 7.55 -1.97
N ASP A 127 3.07 8.03 -2.55
CA ASP A 127 2.25 9.14 -2.04
C ASP A 127 0.77 8.79 -2.26
N SER A 128 0.01 8.74 -1.16
CA SER A 128 -1.40 8.31 -1.18
C SER A 128 -2.33 9.24 -1.99
N GLN A 129 -1.92 10.46 -2.34
CA GLN A 129 -2.78 11.50 -2.91
C GLN A 129 -2.43 11.88 -4.36
N SER A 130 -1.22 11.60 -4.85
CA SER A 130 -0.70 12.21 -6.08
C SER A 130 -0.42 11.24 -7.24
N GLU A 131 -0.74 9.96 -7.13
CA GLU A 131 -0.35 8.95 -8.13
C GLU A 131 -1.40 8.64 -9.20
N ARG A 132 -2.49 9.42 -9.24
CA ARG A 132 -3.61 9.18 -10.14
C ARG A 132 -3.20 8.93 -11.59
N GLN A 133 -2.23 9.66 -12.12
CA GLN A 133 -1.81 9.55 -13.53
C GLN A 133 -1.28 8.13 -13.85
N GLY A 134 -0.39 7.59 -13.01
CA GLY A 134 0.16 6.25 -13.19
C GLY A 134 -0.90 5.15 -13.01
N VAL A 135 -1.75 5.32 -12.00
CA VAL A 135 -2.86 4.41 -11.71
C VAL A 135 -3.88 4.37 -12.87
N GLU A 136 -4.27 5.54 -13.41
CA GLU A 136 -5.15 5.62 -14.58
C GLU A 136 -4.56 4.94 -15.82
N ALA A 137 -3.25 5.04 -16.02
CA ALA A 137 -2.59 4.36 -17.15
C ALA A 137 -2.76 2.83 -17.05
N VAL A 138 -2.54 2.24 -15.87
CA VAL A 138 -2.71 0.81 -15.59
C VAL A 138 -4.18 0.39 -15.71
N TYR A 139 -5.09 1.17 -15.10
CA TYR A 139 -6.52 0.92 -15.14
C TYR A 139 -7.07 0.93 -16.59
N ASN A 140 -6.67 1.93 -17.39
CA ASN A 140 -7.09 2.06 -18.79
C ASN A 140 -6.50 0.96 -19.69
N ALA A 141 -5.37 0.36 -19.29
CA ALA A 141 -4.83 -0.83 -19.95
C ALA A 141 -5.60 -2.11 -19.61
N GLY A 142 -6.59 -2.04 -18.69
CA GLY A 142 -7.41 -3.18 -18.26
C GLY A 142 -6.70 -4.10 -17.26
N ILE A 143 -5.62 -3.64 -16.62
CA ILE A 143 -4.89 -4.40 -15.62
C ILE A 143 -5.50 -4.14 -14.24
N PRO A 144 -6.00 -5.16 -13.53
CA PRO A 144 -6.56 -5.00 -12.19
C PRO A 144 -5.48 -4.61 -11.17
N ILE A 145 -5.82 -3.62 -10.33
CA ILE A 145 -4.94 -3.06 -9.31
C ILE A 145 -5.47 -3.44 -7.93
N PHE A 146 -4.64 -4.12 -7.15
CA PHE A 146 -4.87 -4.46 -5.75
C PHE A 146 -4.04 -3.49 -4.90
N ASN A 147 -4.70 -2.51 -4.30
CA ASN A 147 -4.03 -1.64 -3.35
C ASN A 147 -3.76 -2.42 -2.06
N VAL A 148 -2.57 -2.35 -1.54
CA VAL A 148 -2.14 -3.10 -0.35
C VAL A 148 -1.42 -2.21 0.65
N ASP A 149 -1.55 -2.52 1.94
CA ASP A 149 -0.90 -1.85 3.08
C ASP A 149 -1.34 -0.39 3.29
N THR A 150 -1.02 0.49 2.36
CA THR A 150 -1.30 1.92 2.46
C THR A 150 -2.40 2.30 1.47
N PRO A 151 -3.56 2.80 1.94
CA PRO A 151 -4.63 3.26 1.07
C PRO A 151 -4.17 4.38 0.13
N ILE A 152 -4.77 4.39 -1.08
CA ILE A 152 -4.60 5.45 -2.07
C ILE A 152 -5.92 6.21 -2.25
N ALA A 153 -5.86 7.51 -2.58
CA ALA A 153 -7.06 8.34 -2.78
C ALA A 153 -7.95 7.81 -3.93
N ASP A 154 -7.35 7.20 -4.94
CA ASP A 154 -8.00 6.75 -6.17
C ASP A 154 -8.63 5.34 -6.05
N MET A 155 -9.30 5.04 -4.93
CA MET A 155 -9.93 3.75 -4.64
C MET A 155 -11.00 3.33 -5.65
N ASP A 156 -11.54 4.27 -6.43
CA ASP A 156 -12.46 3.98 -7.53
C ASP A 156 -11.81 3.18 -8.67
N LEU A 157 -10.49 3.31 -8.84
CA LEU A 157 -9.70 2.59 -9.84
C LEU A 157 -9.13 1.25 -9.34
N MET A 158 -9.24 0.97 -8.04
CA MET A 158 -8.75 -0.27 -7.43
C MET A 158 -9.81 -1.37 -7.45
N VAL A 159 -9.38 -2.62 -7.55
CA VAL A 159 -10.22 -3.78 -7.27
C VAL A 159 -10.62 -3.78 -5.80
N THR A 160 -9.63 -3.67 -4.92
CA THR A 160 -9.76 -3.69 -3.47
C THR A 160 -8.58 -2.98 -2.80
N CYS A 161 -8.74 -2.60 -1.52
CA CYS A 161 -7.65 -2.28 -0.62
C CYS A 161 -7.55 -3.36 0.47
N ILE A 162 -6.37 -3.96 0.63
CA ILE A 162 -6.09 -4.92 1.72
C ILE A 162 -5.01 -4.29 2.60
N ALA A 163 -5.39 -3.87 3.80
CA ALA A 163 -4.51 -3.13 4.70
C ALA A 163 -4.74 -3.53 6.16
N THR A 164 -3.80 -3.17 7.04
CA THR A 164 -4.03 -3.22 8.48
C THR A 164 -5.02 -2.12 8.88
N ASP A 165 -5.83 -2.36 9.92
CA ASP A 165 -6.59 -1.30 10.59
C ASP A 165 -5.61 -0.35 11.31
N ALA A 166 -5.10 0.61 10.54
CA ALA A 166 -4.06 1.55 10.97
C ALA A 166 -4.54 2.46 12.11
N TYR A 167 -5.81 2.85 12.08
CA TYR A 167 -6.41 3.67 13.16
C TYR A 167 -6.43 2.90 14.48
N SER A 168 -6.91 1.66 14.48
CA SER A 168 -6.94 0.81 15.66
C SER A 168 -5.54 0.51 16.19
N ALA A 169 -4.55 0.34 15.31
CA ALA A 169 -3.15 0.18 15.70
C ALA A 169 -2.61 1.40 16.47
N GLY A 170 -2.83 2.59 15.93
CA GLY A 170 -2.46 3.84 16.61
C GLY A 170 -3.18 4.01 17.95
N LYS A 171 -4.48 3.74 17.96
CA LYS A 171 -5.31 3.85 19.19
C LYS A 171 -4.80 2.94 20.30
N ALA A 172 -4.44 1.70 19.97
CA ALA A 172 -3.89 0.77 20.96
C ALA A 172 -2.58 1.32 21.59
N MET A 173 -1.74 2.01 20.82
CA MET A 173 -0.51 2.64 21.35
C MET A 173 -0.81 3.87 22.22
N GLY A 174 -1.83 4.66 21.89
CA GLY A 174 -2.30 5.76 22.75
C GLY A 174 -2.82 5.26 24.10
N GLU A 175 -3.67 4.22 24.08
CA GLU A 175 -4.20 3.56 25.28
C GLU A 175 -3.07 2.95 26.12
N GLN A 176 -2.07 2.33 25.48
CA GLN A 176 -0.90 1.80 26.17
C GLN A 176 -0.09 2.92 26.82
N MET A 177 0.13 4.04 26.13
CA MET A 177 0.84 5.20 26.67
C MET A 177 0.15 5.78 27.91
N VAL A 178 -1.18 5.89 27.91
CA VAL A 178 -1.95 6.32 29.10
C VAL A 178 -1.75 5.37 30.27
N THR A 179 -1.66 4.07 30.01
CA THR A 179 -1.41 3.04 31.03
C THR A 179 -0.01 3.19 31.64
N ASP A 180 0.99 3.42 30.80
CA ASP A 180 2.39 3.51 31.21
C ASP A 180 2.74 4.86 31.85
N TYR A 181 2.00 5.94 31.49
CA TYR A 181 2.19 7.31 32.00
C TYR A 181 0.86 7.87 32.52
N PRO A 182 0.34 7.38 33.65
CA PRO A 182 -0.97 7.78 34.20
C PRO A 182 -1.03 9.26 34.61
N ASP A 183 0.11 9.85 34.92
CA ASP A 183 0.26 11.27 35.26
C ASP A 183 0.49 12.17 34.03
N GLY A 184 0.65 11.56 32.83
CA GLY A 184 0.96 12.24 31.59
C GLY A 184 2.44 12.58 31.44
N GLY A 185 2.74 13.57 30.62
CA GLY A 185 4.10 14.05 30.37
C GLY A 185 4.26 14.71 29.01
N LYS A 186 5.48 15.18 28.70
CA LYS A 186 5.83 15.69 27.38
C LYS A 186 6.03 14.55 26.42
N ILE A 187 5.40 14.62 25.26
CA ILE A 187 5.51 13.60 24.21
C ILE A 187 5.83 14.23 22.86
N ALA A 188 6.45 13.44 21.99
CA ALA A 188 6.69 13.81 20.60
C ALA A 188 6.04 12.81 19.65
N LEU A 189 5.65 13.28 18.47
CA LEU A 189 5.07 12.48 17.39
C LEU A 189 5.98 12.56 16.17
N LEU A 190 6.43 11.42 15.68
CA LEU A 190 7.13 11.28 14.40
C LEU A 190 6.12 10.80 13.37
N GLU A 191 5.85 11.65 12.36
CA GLU A 191 4.74 11.55 11.43
C GLU A 191 5.21 11.31 9.99
N HIS A 192 4.26 10.97 9.11
CA HIS A 192 4.45 10.92 7.67
C HIS A 192 3.14 11.35 6.98
N PRO A 193 2.92 12.67 6.76
CA PRO A 193 1.65 13.20 6.27
C PRO A 193 1.27 12.75 4.85
N GLU A 194 2.24 12.34 4.04
CA GLU A 194 2.06 11.88 2.67
C GLU A 194 1.56 10.41 2.59
N ASN A 195 1.46 9.73 3.76
CA ASN A 195 1.04 8.35 3.88
C ASN A 195 -0.25 8.24 4.69
N ASP A 196 -1.36 7.85 4.09
CA ASP A 196 -2.67 7.81 4.74
C ASP A 196 -2.73 6.81 5.90
N SER A 197 -2.01 5.69 5.86
CA SER A 197 -1.89 4.78 7.00
C SER A 197 -1.20 5.45 8.20
N ALA A 198 -0.12 6.23 7.96
CA ALA A 198 0.56 6.97 9.00
C ALA A 198 -0.34 8.05 9.61
N VAL A 199 -1.11 8.76 8.78
CA VAL A 199 -2.10 9.74 9.23
C VAL A 199 -3.18 9.07 10.10
N ALA A 200 -3.69 7.91 9.68
CA ALA A 200 -4.66 7.14 10.46
C ALA A 200 -4.09 6.68 11.82
N ARG A 201 -2.82 6.24 11.86
CA ARG A 201 -2.11 5.87 13.11
C ARG A 201 -2.00 7.04 14.08
N ILE A 202 -1.64 8.23 13.58
CA ILE A 202 -1.58 9.45 14.42
C ILE A 202 -2.96 9.80 14.98
N ASN A 203 -4.00 9.79 14.15
CA ASN A 203 -5.35 10.09 14.59
C ASN A 203 -5.83 9.08 15.65
N GLY A 204 -5.61 7.78 15.38
CA GLY A 204 -5.91 6.73 16.33
C GLY A 204 -5.15 6.90 17.65
N PHE A 205 -3.85 7.20 17.60
CA PHE A 205 -3.02 7.45 18.78
C PHE A 205 -3.58 8.59 19.65
N LEU A 206 -3.91 9.72 19.03
CA LEU A 206 -4.48 10.88 19.73
C LEU A 206 -5.82 10.54 20.38
N ASP A 207 -6.69 9.80 19.67
CA ASP A 207 -7.97 9.35 20.21
C ASP A 207 -7.78 8.29 21.31
N GLY A 208 -6.72 7.49 21.24
CA GLY A 208 -6.35 6.52 22.28
C GLY A 208 -5.89 7.15 23.60
N LEU A 209 -5.42 8.40 23.57
CA LEU A 209 -5.16 9.17 24.81
C LEU A 209 -6.46 9.49 25.58
N GLY A 210 -7.61 9.55 24.89
CA GLY A 210 -8.92 9.68 25.48
C GLY A 210 -9.05 10.83 26.47
N ASP A 211 -9.70 10.59 27.61
CA ASP A 211 -9.88 11.59 28.69
C ASP A 211 -8.55 12.04 29.31
N SER A 212 -7.46 11.29 29.11
CA SER A 212 -6.11 11.64 29.59
C SER A 212 -5.34 12.54 28.64
N ALA A 213 -5.86 12.87 27.45
CA ALA A 213 -5.17 13.68 26.46
C ALA A 213 -4.64 15.01 27.00
N SER A 214 -5.40 15.67 27.90
CA SER A 214 -4.99 16.93 28.52
C SER A 214 -3.79 16.83 29.48
N LYS A 215 -3.38 15.61 29.84
CA LYS A 215 -2.18 15.36 30.67
C LYS A 215 -0.90 15.26 29.82
N PHE A 216 -1.04 15.09 28.51
CA PHE A 216 0.07 14.96 27.60
C PHE A 216 0.33 16.27 26.84
N ASP A 217 1.54 16.81 26.98
CA ASP A 217 2.00 17.99 26.24
C ASP A 217 2.74 17.52 24.99
N ILE A 218 2.16 17.73 23.81
CA ILE A 218 2.77 17.38 22.52
C ILE A 218 3.75 18.49 22.16
N VAL A 219 5.02 18.31 22.54
CA VAL A 219 6.09 19.32 22.36
C VAL A 219 6.67 19.34 20.95
N ALA A 220 6.50 18.27 20.17
CA ALA A 220 6.96 18.19 18.79
C ALA A 220 6.05 17.29 17.94
N ARG A 221 5.85 17.72 16.69
CA ARG A 221 5.26 16.92 15.60
C ARG A 221 6.16 17.12 14.39
N GLN A 222 6.82 16.06 13.94
CA GLN A 222 7.85 16.14 12.89
C GLN A 222 7.63 15.08 11.82
N ASN A 223 7.69 15.50 10.55
CA ASN A 223 7.68 14.57 9.44
C ASN A 223 9.02 13.82 9.36
N CYS A 224 9.00 12.52 9.61
CA CYS A 224 10.18 11.66 9.53
C CYS A 224 10.22 10.80 8.25
N GLY A 225 9.25 10.96 7.35
CA GLY A 225 9.15 10.18 6.10
C GLY A 225 9.12 8.67 6.32
N SER A 226 8.72 8.20 7.53
CA SER A 226 8.80 6.79 7.93
C SER A 226 10.20 6.16 7.83
N ALA A 227 11.26 6.98 7.79
CA ALA A 227 12.64 6.59 7.53
C ALA A 227 13.50 6.58 8.80
N LEU A 228 14.42 5.62 8.90
CA LEU A 228 15.29 5.42 10.06
C LEU A 228 16.21 6.64 10.30
N ASP A 229 16.95 7.06 9.27
CA ASP A 229 17.97 8.11 9.37
C ASP A 229 17.35 9.47 9.73
N GLN A 230 16.20 9.79 9.11
CA GLN A 230 15.47 11.02 9.44
C GLN A 230 14.96 10.98 10.88
N SER A 231 14.40 9.84 11.31
CA SER A 231 13.89 9.67 12.67
C SER A 231 14.97 9.77 13.72
N LEU A 232 16.18 9.24 13.43
CA LEU A 232 17.35 9.39 14.31
C LEU A 232 17.66 10.87 14.50
N THR A 233 17.91 11.62 13.41
CA THR A 233 18.28 13.04 13.47
C THR A 233 17.19 13.89 14.15
N ILE A 234 15.92 13.65 13.82
CA ILE A 234 14.78 14.37 14.43
C ILE A 234 14.70 14.08 15.93
N THR A 235 14.93 12.83 16.34
CA THR A 235 14.89 12.45 17.74
C THR A 235 16.01 13.13 18.53
N GLU A 236 17.21 13.25 17.98
CA GLU A 236 18.33 13.99 18.60
C GLU A 236 17.97 15.47 18.85
N ASP A 237 17.37 16.13 17.86
CA ASP A 237 16.91 17.52 17.99
C ASP A 237 15.83 17.67 19.07
N ILE A 238 14.88 16.73 19.09
CA ILE A 238 13.75 16.75 20.06
C ILE A 238 14.26 16.58 21.50
N ILE A 239 15.13 15.61 21.77
CA ILE A 239 15.64 15.36 23.13
C ILE A 239 16.55 16.49 23.61
N GLN A 240 17.29 17.12 22.70
CA GLN A 240 18.12 18.30 23.03
C GLN A 240 17.23 19.49 23.43
N ALA A 241 16.12 19.71 22.71
CA ALA A 241 15.18 20.78 22.99
C ALA A 241 14.29 20.52 24.24
N ASN A 242 14.06 19.23 24.56
CA ASN A 242 13.11 18.79 25.61
C ASN A 242 13.78 17.75 26.54
N PRO A 243 14.65 18.16 27.46
CA PRO A 243 15.36 17.23 28.36
C PRO A 243 14.44 16.42 29.30
N ASP A 244 13.18 16.84 29.45
CA ASP A 244 12.16 16.22 30.28
C ASP A 244 11.09 15.48 29.43
N LEU A 245 11.43 15.10 28.18
CA LEU A 245 10.58 14.30 27.31
C LEU A 245 10.29 12.94 27.96
N ALA A 246 9.02 12.56 28.03
CA ALA A 246 8.59 11.28 28.59
C ALA A 246 8.54 10.17 27.56
N ALA A 247 8.00 10.45 26.35
CA ALA A 247 7.83 9.43 25.32
C ALA A 247 7.77 10.00 23.90
N ILE A 248 7.98 9.11 22.93
CA ILE A 248 7.87 9.37 21.49
C ILE A 248 6.95 8.33 20.88
N PHE A 249 5.95 8.76 20.11
CA PHE A 249 5.19 7.88 19.21
C PHE A 249 5.70 8.01 17.78
N CYS A 250 6.06 6.88 17.18
CA CYS A 250 6.59 6.76 15.85
C CYS A 250 5.58 6.01 14.97
N VAL A 251 5.28 6.55 13.80
CA VAL A 251 4.23 6.00 12.90
C VAL A 251 4.51 4.59 12.39
N ASN A 252 5.77 4.14 12.40
CA ASN A 252 6.14 2.78 12.01
C ASN A 252 7.36 2.27 12.78
N GLY A 253 7.70 1.00 12.57
CA GLY A 253 8.82 0.35 13.25
C GLY A 253 10.18 0.90 12.84
N THR A 254 10.35 1.28 11.58
CA THR A 254 11.60 1.86 11.06
C THR A 254 11.92 3.18 11.76
N SER A 255 10.92 4.07 11.91
CA SER A 255 11.07 5.32 12.65
C SER A 255 11.26 5.08 14.14
N GLY A 256 10.61 4.05 14.71
CA GLY A 256 10.85 3.61 16.09
C GLY A 256 12.30 3.21 16.34
N MET A 257 12.90 2.42 15.44
CA MET A 257 14.31 2.03 15.54
C MET A 257 15.27 3.21 15.38
N GLY A 258 14.95 4.19 14.52
CA GLY A 258 15.71 5.44 14.42
C GLY A 258 15.71 6.21 15.74
N SER A 259 14.54 6.32 16.38
CA SER A 259 14.43 6.95 17.71
C SER A 259 15.20 6.17 18.78
N VAL A 260 15.13 4.84 18.79
CA VAL A 260 15.92 4.00 19.71
C VAL A 260 17.42 4.21 19.52
N ALA A 261 17.90 4.31 18.26
CA ALA A 261 19.32 4.56 17.98
C ALA A 261 19.77 5.89 18.57
N ALA A 262 19.03 6.99 18.35
CA ALA A 262 19.32 8.29 18.94
C ALA A 262 19.34 8.25 20.47
N LEU A 263 18.36 7.60 21.09
CA LEU A 263 18.29 7.48 22.55
C LEU A 263 19.48 6.68 23.13
N LYS A 264 19.93 5.63 22.44
CA LYS A 264 21.11 4.84 22.82
C LYS A 264 22.38 5.70 22.78
N GLU A 265 22.59 6.47 21.71
CA GLU A 265 23.74 7.36 21.56
C GLU A 265 23.83 8.43 22.68
N HIS A 266 22.67 8.92 23.14
CA HIS A 266 22.60 9.91 24.21
C HIS A 266 22.45 9.33 25.62
N GLY A 267 22.51 7.99 25.79
CA GLY A 267 22.38 7.33 27.08
C GLY A 267 21.00 7.50 27.74
N LEU A 268 19.96 7.69 26.92
CA LEU A 268 18.54 7.86 27.29
C LEU A 268 17.69 6.63 26.99
N ASP A 269 18.30 5.56 26.50
CA ASP A 269 17.63 4.29 26.21
C ASP A 269 16.89 3.74 27.43
N GLY A 270 15.65 3.33 27.24
CA GLY A 270 14.75 2.88 28.30
C GLY A 270 14.27 3.95 29.29
N LYS A 271 14.80 5.19 29.23
CA LYS A 271 14.36 6.33 30.06
C LYS A 271 13.22 7.10 29.40
N ILE A 272 13.30 7.29 28.08
CA ILE A 272 12.25 7.87 27.25
C ILE A 272 11.52 6.70 26.56
N GLY A 273 10.21 6.63 26.69
CA GLY A 273 9.42 5.55 26.09
C GLY A 273 9.31 5.71 24.59
N VAL A 274 9.56 4.65 23.82
CA VAL A 274 9.32 4.62 22.38
C VAL A 274 8.12 3.70 22.12
N TYR A 275 7.15 4.21 21.37
CA TYR A 275 5.97 3.48 20.91
C TYR A 275 5.93 3.52 19.39
N CYS A 276 5.66 2.39 18.75
CA CYS A 276 5.62 2.33 17.30
C CYS A 276 4.63 1.27 16.80
N ILE A 277 4.43 1.26 15.49
CA ILE A 277 3.71 0.19 14.79
C ILE A 277 4.76 -0.73 14.16
N ASP A 278 4.37 -1.92 13.70
CA ASP A 278 5.19 -2.97 13.11
C ASP A 278 5.93 -3.82 14.16
N ALA A 279 5.33 -4.95 14.51
CA ALA A 279 5.97 -5.96 15.36
C ALA A 279 6.97 -6.81 14.54
N SER A 280 7.98 -6.15 13.95
CA SER A 280 9.09 -6.82 13.28
C SER A 280 9.98 -7.57 14.27
N PRO A 281 10.81 -8.51 13.81
CA PRO A 281 11.83 -9.14 14.66
C PRO A 281 12.68 -8.14 15.43
N ASP A 282 13.15 -7.07 14.77
CA ASP A 282 14.01 -6.05 15.38
C ASP A 282 13.25 -5.22 16.43
N ASN A 283 12.02 -4.80 16.15
CA ASN A 283 11.20 -4.03 17.09
C ASN A 283 10.82 -4.87 18.31
N LYS A 284 10.53 -6.16 18.13
CA LYS A 284 10.28 -7.08 19.25
C LYS A 284 11.54 -7.34 20.08
N ALA A 285 12.70 -7.46 19.43
CA ALA A 285 13.97 -7.56 20.14
C ALA A 285 14.23 -6.30 20.98
N ALA A 286 14.04 -5.12 20.41
CA ALA A 286 14.17 -3.85 21.13
C ALA A 286 13.14 -3.72 22.28
N MET A 287 11.92 -4.26 22.09
CA MET A 287 10.91 -4.31 23.17
C MET A 287 11.36 -5.26 24.29
N VAL A 288 11.93 -6.42 23.98
CA VAL A 288 12.45 -7.38 24.97
C VAL A 288 13.65 -6.80 25.72
N GLU A 289 14.50 -6.00 25.06
CA GLU A 289 15.61 -5.26 25.67
C GLU A 289 15.13 -4.08 26.54
N GLY A 290 13.91 -3.60 26.35
CA GLY A 290 13.32 -2.46 27.06
C GLY A 290 13.57 -1.10 26.39
N SER A 291 14.13 -1.09 25.18
CA SER A 291 14.34 0.13 24.37
C SER A 291 13.02 0.62 23.77
N ILE A 292 12.09 -0.27 23.42
CA ILE A 292 10.74 0.03 22.97
C ILE A 292 9.76 -0.37 24.08
N LYS A 293 8.79 0.49 24.37
CA LYS A 293 7.76 0.27 25.38
C LYS A 293 6.49 -0.37 24.84
N GLY A 294 6.11 0.00 23.63
CA GLY A 294 4.89 -0.49 23.01
C GLY A 294 5.03 -0.65 21.50
N VAL A 295 4.50 -1.76 20.99
CA VAL A 295 4.44 -2.06 19.56
C VAL A 295 3.05 -2.58 19.22
N ALA A 296 2.41 -2.04 18.18
CA ALA A 296 1.22 -2.64 17.60
C ALA A 296 1.60 -3.54 16.41
N ALA A 297 0.92 -4.69 16.34
CA ALA A 297 1.14 -5.68 15.30
C ALA A 297 0.65 -5.20 13.93
N GLN A 298 1.39 -5.56 12.91
CA GLN A 298 1.02 -5.43 11.51
C GLN A 298 1.55 -6.66 10.77
N CYS A 299 0.67 -7.38 10.06
CA CYS A 299 0.99 -8.69 9.49
C CYS A 299 1.25 -8.63 7.99
N PRO A 300 2.45 -8.22 7.50
CA PRO A 300 2.75 -8.07 6.07
C PRO A 300 2.54 -9.36 5.29
N LYS A 301 2.89 -10.50 5.87
CA LYS A 301 2.71 -11.81 5.21
C LYS A 301 1.24 -12.16 5.02
N VAL A 302 0.37 -11.79 5.96
CA VAL A 302 -1.09 -12.00 5.84
C VAL A 302 -1.67 -11.07 4.78
N ILE A 303 -1.25 -9.79 4.74
CA ILE A 303 -1.68 -8.84 3.70
C ILE A 303 -1.28 -9.37 2.32
N ALA A 304 -0.02 -9.78 2.13
CA ALA A 304 0.46 -10.29 0.86
C ALA A 304 -0.25 -11.57 0.44
N GLN A 305 -0.43 -12.53 1.36
CA GLN A 305 -1.14 -13.76 1.07
C GLN A 305 -2.61 -13.50 0.70
N THR A 306 -3.30 -12.68 1.49
CA THR A 306 -4.70 -12.33 1.23
C THR A 306 -4.86 -11.64 -0.11
N SER A 307 -3.99 -10.67 -0.42
CA SER A 307 -4.07 -9.94 -1.70
C SER A 307 -3.78 -10.84 -2.90
N PHE A 308 -2.83 -11.76 -2.78
CA PHE A 308 -2.54 -12.74 -3.82
C PHE A 308 -3.74 -13.69 -4.07
N GLU A 309 -4.34 -14.21 -3.00
CA GLU A 309 -5.52 -15.06 -3.08
C GLU A 309 -6.70 -14.30 -3.72
N LYS A 310 -6.91 -13.03 -3.33
CA LYS A 310 -7.96 -12.19 -3.91
C LYS A 310 -7.69 -11.83 -5.38
N ALA A 311 -6.43 -11.70 -5.79
CA ALA A 311 -6.09 -11.51 -7.19
C ALA A 311 -6.46 -12.74 -8.03
N LEU A 312 -6.15 -13.95 -7.56
CA LEU A 312 -6.57 -15.18 -8.24
C LEU A 312 -8.09 -15.34 -8.28
N GLU A 313 -8.79 -15.05 -7.18
CA GLU A 313 -10.26 -15.07 -7.14
C GLU A 313 -10.86 -14.10 -8.16
N TYR A 314 -10.32 -12.89 -8.28
CA TYR A 314 -10.77 -11.89 -9.25
C TYR A 314 -10.54 -12.35 -10.70
N LEU A 315 -9.35 -12.90 -10.98
CA LEU A 315 -8.99 -13.43 -12.30
C LEU A 315 -9.85 -14.66 -12.69
N ASP A 316 -10.40 -15.35 -11.71
CA ASP A 316 -11.42 -16.42 -11.89
C ASP A 316 -12.86 -15.87 -12.03
N GLY A 317 -13.04 -14.54 -12.03
CA GLY A 317 -14.32 -13.87 -12.24
C GLY A 317 -15.18 -13.72 -10.98
N LYS A 318 -14.62 -13.86 -9.77
CA LYS A 318 -15.33 -13.60 -8.52
C LYS A 318 -15.36 -12.10 -8.20
N GLU A 319 -16.41 -11.67 -7.53
CA GLU A 319 -16.48 -10.33 -6.94
C GLU A 319 -15.62 -10.26 -5.68
N ILE A 320 -14.88 -9.15 -5.53
CA ILE A 320 -14.01 -8.89 -4.37
C ILE A 320 -14.56 -7.71 -3.59
N GLU A 321 -14.56 -7.80 -2.28
CA GLU A 321 -14.91 -6.70 -1.36
C GLU A 321 -13.95 -5.52 -1.59
N LYS A 322 -14.50 -4.29 -1.55
CA LYS A 322 -13.70 -3.07 -1.82
C LYS A 322 -12.64 -2.78 -0.78
N GLU A 323 -12.82 -3.25 0.44
CA GLU A 323 -11.87 -3.06 1.53
C GLU A 323 -11.81 -4.32 2.40
N ILE A 324 -10.60 -4.75 2.73
CA ILE A 324 -10.32 -5.89 3.61
C ILE A 324 -9.32 -5.43 4.66
N LEU A 325 -9.79 -5.21 5.88
CA LEU A 325 -8.95 -4.78 6.99
C LEU A 325 -8.44 -5.98 7.79
N ILE A 326 -7.12 -6.06 7.92
CA ILE A 326 -6.45 -7.03 8.78
C ILE A 326 -6.38 -6.45 10.19
N PRO A 327 -6.91 -7.14 11.21
CA PRO A 327 -6.89 -6.63 12.58
C PRO A 327 -5.47 -6.36 13.10
N SER A 328 -5.35 -5.26 13.86
CA SER A 328 -4.14 -4.92 14.61
C SER A 328 -4.38 -5.07 16.11
N TYR A 329 -3.32 -5.28 16.88
CA TYR A 329 -3.36 -5.39 18.34
C TYR A 329 -2.02 -4.97 18.96
N ALA A 330 -2.05 -4.52 20.21
CA ALA A 330 -0.83 -4.26 20.97
C ALA A 330 -0.14 -5.58 21.31
N VAL A 331 1.13 -5.71 20.97
CA VAL A 331 1.94 -6.90 21.27
C VAL A 331 2.38 -6.87 22.71
N THR A 332 2.11 -7.93 23.46
CA THR A 332 2.60 -8.08 24.81
C THR A 332 4.09 -8.50 24.84
N LEU A 333 4.79 -8.21 25.95
CA LEU A 333 6.19 -8.63 26.10
C LEU A 333 6.36 -10.15 26.00
N GLU A 334 5.39 -10.93 26.44
CA GLU A 334 5.39 -12.38 26.34
C GLU A 334 5.29 -12.84 24.88
N GLN A 335 4.33 -12.30 24.13
CA GLN A 335 4.20 -12.54 22.68
C GLN A 335 5.48 -12.14 21.92
N ALA A 336 6.07 -10.97 22.24
CA ALA A 336 7.32 -10.52 21.63
C ALA A 336 8.47 -11.53 21.84
N LYS A 337 8.56 -12.14 23.02
CA LYS A 337 9.57 -13.18 23.32
C LYS A 337 9.30 -14.49 22.58
N GLU A 338 8.05 -14.92 22.50
CA GLU A 338 7.67 -16.18 21.87
C GLU A 338 7.83 -16.14 20.35
N THR A 339 7.60 -14.99 19.75
CA THR A 339 7.54 -14.81 18.28
C THR A 339 8.65 -13.91 17.74
N MET A 340 9.77 -13.79 18.46
CA MET A 340 10.84 -12.81 18.22
C MET A 340 11.38 -12.81 16.77
N ASN A 341 11.40 -13.96 16.11
CA ASN A 341 11.94 -14.11 14.75
C ASN A 341 10.87 -14.06 13.65
N GLU A 342 9.64 -13.75 14.00
CA GLU A 342 8.50 -13.75 13.08
C GLU A 342 7.98 -12.32 12.88
N TRP A 343 7.29 -12.07 11.79
CA TRP A 343 6.46 -10.89 11.63
C TRP A 343 5.07 -11.11 12.22
N GLN A 344 4.56 -10.09 12.92
CA GLN A 344 3.20 -10.07 13.46
C GLN A 344 2.54 -8.74 13.19
#